data_6a7302355b0bc9434c4282041a2ba310
#
_entry.id   6a7302355b0bc9434c4282041a2ba310
#
_cell.length_a   1.000
_cell.length_b   1.000
_cell.length_c   1.000
_cell.angle_alpha   90.00
_cell.angle_beta   90.00
_cell.angle_gamma   90.00
#
_symmetry.space_group_name_H-M   'P 1'
#
loop_
_entity.id
_entity.type
_entity.pdbx_description
1 polymer ?
#
loop_
_entity_poly.entity_id
_entity_poly.type
_entity_poly.pdbx_seq_one_letter_code
_entity_poly.pdbx_strand_id
1 'polypeptide(L)'
;LIKKGDLSLDDKFMVSENAWRLSKSGYSSMFIMVGDEVSVENLLKGIIIASGNDACVALAEGVAGSEEEFAIMMNSKAKEIGMTNTNFTNSSGIDHINNYSTVKDIMLMSNYLIKNYPENYKLFKEKKFTWDRTGGDPITQGNRNPLLYKNNLGADGIKTGHLAISTY
;
A
#
# COMPACT_ATOMS: atom_id res chain seq x y z
N LEU A 1 4.14 7.88 -11.36
CA LEU A 1 4.51 9.18 -10.84
C LEU A 1 6.00 9.21 -10.51
N ILE A 2 6.51 8.48 -9.51
CA ILE A 2 7.93 8.49 -9.09
C ILE A 2 8.88 8.30 -10.29
N LYS A 3 8.68 7.28 -11.13
CA LYS A 3 9.52 7.04 -12.31
C LYS A 3 9.50 8.18 -13.34
N LYS A 4 8.43 8.98 -13.38
CA LYS A 4 8.30 10.14 -14.28
C LYS A 4 8.87 11.43 -13.67
N GLY A 5 9.20 11.41 -12.37
CA GLY A 5 9.64 12.61 -11.66
C GLY A 5 8.50 13.53 -11.19
N ASP A 6 7.25 13.09 -11.34
CA ASP A 6 6.06 13.84 -10.88
C ASP A 6 5.88 13.75 -9.36
N LEU A 7 6.57 12.81 -8.70
CA LEU A 7 6.53 12.56 -7.27
C LEU A 7 7.90 12.08 -6.80
N SER A 8 8.38 12.62 -5.68
CA SER A 8 9.60 12.17 -5.00
C SER A 8 9.28 11.29 -3.80
N LEU A 9 10.22 10.42 -3.43
CA LEU A 9 10.14 9.65 -2.18
C LEU A 9 10.22 10.55 -0.94
N ASP A 10 10.85 11.72 -1.08
CA ASP A 10 11.01 12.71 -0.01
C ASP A 10 9.80 13.66 0.12
N ASP A 11 8.91 13.70 -0.89
CA ASP A 11 7.68 14.49 -0.80
C ASP A 11 6.87 14.03 0.40
N LYS A 12 6.23 14.99 1.08
CA LYS A 12 5.46 14.74 2.30
C LYS A 12 3.99 15.03 2.08
N PHE A 13 3.15 14.18 2.62
CA PHE A 13 1.72 14.36 2.65
C PHE A 13 1.22 14.50 4.09
N MET A 14 0.29 15.44 4.26
CA MET A 14 -0.36 15.65 5.55
C MET A 14 -1.42 14.56 5.77
N VAL A 15 -1.39 13.98 6.96
CA VAL A 15 -2.36 12.95 7.37
C VAL A 15 -3.69 13.60 7.73
N SER A 16 -4.73 13.27 6.99
CA SER A 16 -6.09 13.68 7.24
C SER A 16 -6.73 12.94 8.43
N GLU A 17 -7.83 13.46 8.92
CA GLU A 17 -8.66 12.75 9.91
C GLU A 17 -9.22 11.43 9.33
N ASN A 18 -9.54 11.40 8.03
CA ASN A 18 -10.05 10.22 7.35
C ASN A 18 -9.00 9.08 7.36
N ALA A 19 -7.75 9.36 6.96
CA ALA A 19 -6.66 8.40 7.03
C ALA A 19 -6.42 7.92 8.47
N TRP A 20 -6.35 8.83 9.43
CA TRP A 20 -6.14 8.51 10.84
C TRP A 20 -7.24 7.63 11.46
N ARG A 21 -8.49 7.78 11.07
CA ARG A 21 -9.60 6.94 11.57
C ARG A 21 -9.33 5.45 11.33
N LEU A 22 -8.64 5.09 10.26
CA LEU A 22 -8.27 3.70 9.98
C LEU A 22 -7.23 3.16 10.96
N SER A 23 -6.43 4.02 11.59
CA SER A 23 -5.51 3.63 12.67
C SER A 23 -6.25 3.10 13.92
N LYS A 24 -7.52 3.44 14.07
CA LYS A 24 -8.37 3.08 15.23
C LYS A 24 -9.42 2.02 14.93
N SER A 25 -9.63 1.68 13.68
CA SER A 25 -10.76 0.84 13.24
C SER A 25 -10.54 -0.68 13.41
N GLY A 26 -9.41 -1.11 13.99
CA GLY A 26 -9.04 -2.53 14.10
C GLY A 26 -8.40 -3.12 12.84
N TYR A 27 -8.24 -2.35 11.78
CA TYR A 27 -7.48 -2.74 10.61
C TYR A 27 -5.96 -2.66 10.86
N SER A 28 -5.17 -3.35 10.03
CA SER A 28 -3.72 -3.19 10.03
C SER A 28 -3.34 -1.75 9.74
N SER A 29 -2.43 -1.20 10.53
CA SER A 29 -2.17 0.24 10.54
C SER A 29 -0.68 0.54 10.72
N MET A 30 -0.23 1.64 10.14
CA MET A 30 1.09 2.23 10.38
C MET A 30 1.08 3.08 11.66
N PHE A 31 -0.12 3.49 12.15
CA PHE A 31 -0.35 4.34 13.32
C PHE A 31 0.11 5.80 13.12
N ILE A 32 -0.21 6.36 11.96
CA ILE A 32 -0.01 7.80 11.69
C ILE A 32 -1.04 8.64 12.45
N MET A 33 -0.66 9.87 12.81
CA MET A 33 -1.50 10.80 13.56
C MET A 33 -2.02 11.92 12.66
N VAL A 34 -3.19 12.46 12.99
CA VAL A 34 -3.75 13.62 12.26
C VAL A 34 -2.75 14.77 12.28
N GLY A 35 -2.50 15.35 11.12
CA GLY A 35 -1.58 16.48 10.95
C GLY A 35 -0.10 16.09 10.84
N ASP A 36 0.25 14.80 10.95
CA ASP A 36 1.61 14.36 10.64
C ASP A 36 1.93 14.65 9.16
N GLU A 37 3.15 15.10 8.91
CA GLU A 37 3.72 15.15 7.56
C GLU A 37 4.58 13.91 7.33
N VAL A 38 4.07 12.97 6.54
CA VAL A 38 4.71 11.67 6.29
C VAL A 38 5.26 11.61 4.88
N SER A 39 6.54 11.24 4.74
CA SER A 39 7.15 11.10 3.42
C SER A 39 6.55 9.95 2.63
N VAL A 40 6.55 10.09 1.30
CA VAL A 40 6.09 9.04 0.37
C VAL A 40 6.84 7.73 0.63
N GLU A 41 8.15 7.79 0.91
CA GLU A 41 8.93 6.61 1.26
C GLU A 41 8.38 5.89 2.51
N ASN A 42 8.10 6.63 3.58
CA ASN A 42 7.56 6.07 4.82
C ASN A 42 6.14 5.53 4.63
N LEU A 43 5.29 6.22 3.86
CA LEU A 43 3.96 5.72 3.51
C LEU A 43 4.06 4.41 2.73
N LEU A 44 4.94 4.30 1.74
CA LEU A 44 5.15 3.06 0.98
C LEU A 44 5.66 1.92 1.89
N LYS A 45 6.60 2.19 2.80
CA LYS A 45 7.06 1.20 3.78
C LYS A 45 5.94 0.78 4.72
N GLY A 46 5.14 1.72 5.21
CA GLY A 46 3.95 1.46 6.02
C GLY A 46 2.94 0.57 5.30
N ILE A 47 2.65 0.85 4.02
CA ILE A 47 1.74 0.05 3.19
C ILE A 47 2.29 -1.36 2.97
N ILE A 48 3.53 -1.48 2.55
CA ILE A 48 4.10 -2.76 2.11
C ILE A 48 4.42 -3.66 3.30
N ILE A 49 5.06 -3.12 4.34
CA ILE A 49 5.60 -3.90 5.47
C ILE A 49 4.56 -4.06 6.57
N ALA A 50 3.99 -2.95 7.05
CA ALA A 50 3.00 -2.96 8.13
C ALA A 50 1.58 -3.27 7.64
N SER A 51 1.34 -3.26 6.33
CA SER A 51 0.00 -3.39 5.73
C SER A 51 -0.95 -2.28 6.20
N GLY A 52 -0.43 -1.05 6.34
CA GLY A 52 -1.14 0.09 6.90
C GLY A 52 -2.24 0.61 5.97
N ASN A 53 -3.49 0.43 6.37
CA ASN A 53 -4.64 0.98 5.62
C ASN A 53 -4.71 2.50 5.75
N ASP A 54 -4.33 3.03 6.91
CA ASP A 54 -4.18 4.46 7.16
C ASP A 54 -3.15 5.10 6.21
N ALA A 55 -2.00 4.44 6.01
CA ALA A 55 -0.99 4.90 5.08
C ALA A 55 -1.47 4.83 3.61
N CYS A 56 -2.32 3.84 3.25
CA CYS A 56 -2.93 3.79 1.91
C CYS A 56 -3.79 5.03 1.63
N VAL A 57 -4.66 5.39 2.58
CA VAL A 57 -5.54 6.56 2.43
C VAL A 57 -4.71 7.86 2.40
N ALA A 58 -3.74 8.01 3.31
CA ALA A 58 -2.89 9.21 3.32
C ALA A 58 -2.12 9.38 2.00
N LEU A 59 -1.59 8.29 1.43
CA LEU A 59 -0.92 8.31 0.13
C LEU A 59 -1.91 8.65 -1.00
N ALA A 60 -3.09 8.06 -0.98
CA ALA A 60 -4.12 8.28 -2.00
C ALA A 60 -4.58 9.74 -2.03
N GLU A 61 -4.90 10.30 -0.87
CA GLU A 61 -5.29 11.70 -0.73
C GLU A 61 -4.17 12.65 -1.15
N GLY A 62 -2.93 12.37 -0.75
CA GLY A 62 -1.78 13.19 -1.13
C GLY A 62 -1.48 13.18 -2.62
N VAL A 63 -1.69 12.06 -3.30
CA VAL A 63 -1.43 11.91 -4.75
C VAL A 63 -2.56 12.43 -5.61
N ALA A 64 -3.81 12.20 -5.22
CA ALA A 64 -4.98 12.43 -6.08
C ALA A 64 -6.00 13.43 -5.48
N GLY A 65 -5.79 13.89 -4.26
CA GLY A 65 -6.69 14.79 -3.56
C GLY A 65 -7.81 14.08 -2.80
N SER A 66 -8.17 12.86 -3.20
CA SER A 66 -9.11 11.99 -2.48
C SER A 66 -8.85 10.52 -2.77
N GLU A 67 -9.40 9.64 -1.92
CA GLU A 67 -9.30 8.19 -2.12
C GLU A 67 -10.11 7.75 -3.36
N GLU A 68 -11.23 8.38 -3.63
CA GLU A 68 -12.07 8.13 -4.80
C GLU A 68 -11.33 8.44 -6.11
N GLU A 69 -10.70 9.60 -6.21
CA GLU A 69 -9.90 9.97 -7.39
C GLU A 69 -8.69 9.04 -7.55
N PHE A 70 -8.09 8.62 -6.45
CA PHE A 70 -7.02 7.63 -6.50
C PHE A 70 -7.51 6.27 -7.01
N ALA A 71 -8.70 5.81 -6.60
CA ALA A 71 -9.30 4.59 -7.12
C ALA A 71 -9.58 4.68 -8.64
N ILE A 72 -10.00 5.84 -9.13
CA ILE A 72 -10.12 6.10 -10.58
C ILE A 72 -8.76 5.96 -11.29
N MET A 73 -7.70 6.53 -10.72
CA MET A 73 -6.34 6.37 -11.25
C MET A 73 -5.89 4.91 -11.24
N MET A 74 -6.16 4.16 -10.16
CA MET A 74 -5.87 2.71 -10.06
C MET A 74 -6.58 1.93 -11.17
N ASN A 75 -7.86 2.16 -11.39
CA ASN A 75 -8.65 1.50 -12.43
C ASN A 75 -8.18 1.86 -13.84
N SER A 76 -7.79 3.12 -14.07
CA SER A 76 -7.18 3.54 -15.33
C SER A 76 -5.88 2.78 -15.60
N LYS A 77 -5.02 2.66 -14.59
CA LYS A 77 -3.77 1.90 -14.69
C LYS A 77 -4.03 0.40 -14.88
N ALA A 78 -5.01 -0.17 -14.19
CA ALA A 78 -5.40 -1.57 -14.36
C ALA A 78 -5.79 -1.87 -15.82
N LYS A 79 -6.61 -1.02 -16.44
CA LYS A 79 -6.97 -1.13 -17.86
C LYS A 79 -5.75 -1.03 -18.78
N GLU A 80 -4.86 -0.07 -18.53
CA GLU A 80 -3.62 0.14 -19.31
C GLU A 80 -2.74 -1.12 -19.33
N ILE A 81 -2.65 -1.84 -18.22
CA ILE A 81 -1.83 -3.05 -18.10
C ILE A 81 -2.57 -4.35 -18.41
N GLY A 82 -3.83 -4.26 -18.85
CA GLY A 82 -4.62 -5.39 -19.34
C GLY A 82 -5.39 -6.16 -18.27
N MET A 83 -5.61 -5.59 -17.07
CA MET A 83 -6.42 -6.18 -15.99
C MET A 83 -7.90 -5.97 -16.27
N THR A 84 -8.47 -6.78 -17.16
CA THR A 84 -9.84 -6.59 -17.67
C THR A 84 -10.95 -7.06 -16.72
N ASN A 85 -10.60 -7.82 -15.69
CA ASN A 85 -11.52 -8.37 -14.70
C ASN A 85 -11.19 -7.86 -13.28
N THR A 86 -10.82 -6.58 -13.20
CA THR A 86 -10.46 -5.92 -11.95
C THR A 86 -11.22 -4.61 -11.81
N ASN A 87 -11.71 -4.36 -10.61
CA ASN A 87 -12.25 -3.06 -10.22
C ASN A 87 -11.80 -2.73 -8.80
N PHE A 88 -11.14 -1.60 -8.65
CA PHE A 88 -10.73 -1.05 -7.37
C PHE A 88 -11.73 0.02 -6.93
N THR A 89 -12.19 -0.05 -5.69
CA THR A 89 -13.13 0.91 -5.09
C THR A 89 -12.49 1.76 -4.00
N ASN A 90 -11.31 1.35 -3.53
CA ASN A 90 -10.54 2.05 -2.50
C ASN A 90 -9.06 1.77 -2.66
N SER A 91 -8.23 2.50 -1.92
CA SER A 91 -6.77 2.43 -2.00
C SER A 91 -6.16 1.24 -1.26
N SER A 92 -6.87 0.70 -0.28
CA SER A 92 -6.34 -0.24 0.70
C SER A 92 -6.75 -1.70 0.46
N GLY A 93 -7.83 -1.93 -0.30
CA GLY A 93 -8.41 -3.25 -0.49
C GLY A 93 -9.37 -3.66 0.64
N ILE A 94 -9.79 -2.73 1.50
CA ILE A 94 -10.86 -2.98 2.49
C ILE A 94 -12.12 -3.47 1.77
N ASP A 95 -12.86 -4.36 2.43
CA ASP A 95 -14.04 -5.02 1.88
C ASP A 95 -15.07 -4.04 1.29
N HIS A 96 -15.37 -4.26 0.02
CA HIS A 96 -16.45 -3.59 -0.68
C HIS A 96 -16.97 -4.51 -1.77
N ILE A 97 -18.29 -4.57 -1.96
CA ILE A 97 -18.94 -5.51 -2.89
C ILE A 97 -18.44 -5.37 -4.34
N ASN A 98 -18.03 -4.18 -4.73
CA ASN A 98 -17.53 -3.90 -6.07
C ASN A 98 -16.00 -3.91 -6.17
N ASN A 99 -15.27 -4.29 -5.09
CA ASN A 99 -13.83 -4.42 -5.10
C ASN A 99 -13.46 -5.86 -5.42
N TYR A 100 -12.99 -6.11 -6.62
CA TYR A 100 -12.67 -7.47 -7.09
C TYR A 100 -11.50 -7.49 -8.07
N SER A 101 -10.88 -8.64 -8.17
CA SER A 101 -9.85 -8.96 -9.16
C SER A 101 -9.85 -10.45 -9.46
N THR A 102 -8.98 -10.86 -10.37
CA THR A 102 -8.70 -12.28 -10.66
C THR A 102 -7.23 -12.58 -10.43
N VAL A 103 -6.93 -13.85 -10.17
CA VAL A 103 -5.53 -14.32 -10.04
C VAL A 103 -4.70 -13.95 -11.28
N LYS A 104 -5.31 -14.01 -12.48
CA LYS A 104 -4.67 -13.62 -13.74
C LYS A 104 -4.30 -12.14 -13.73
N ASP A 105 -5.22 -11.27 -13.32
CA ASP A 105 -4.99 -9.83 -13.30
C ASP A 105 -3.96 -9.44 -12.25
N ILE A 106 -3.99 -10.07 -11.07
CA ILE A 106 -2.96 -9.88 -10.04
C ILE A 106 -1.58 -10.33 -10.55
N MET A 107 -1.50 -11.41 -11.33
CA MET A 107 -0.25 -11.83 -11.96
C MET A 107 0.24 -10.79 -12.99
N LEU A 108 -0.66 -10.20 -13.79
CA LEU A 108 -0.30 -9.13 -14.73
C LEU A 108 0.26 -7.91 -13.99
N MET A 109 -0.41 -7.47 -12.94
CA MET A 109 0.05 -6.36 -12.08
C MET A 109 1.41 -6.66 -11.46
N SER A 110 1.60 -7.85 -10.92
CA SER A 110 2.84 -8.28 -10.29
C SER A 110 4.01 -8.28 -11.27
N ASN A 111 3.81 -8.85 -12.45
CA ASN A 111 4.81 -8.84 -13.51
C ASN A 111 5.13 -7.43 -14.00
N TYR A 112 4.12 -6.57 -14.12
CA TYR A 112 4.30 -5.18 -14.50
C TYR A 112 5.15 -4.42 -13.48
N LEU A 113 4.86 -4.60 -12.18
CA LEU A 113 5.61 -4.00 -11.08
C LEU A 113 7.08 -4.44 -11.11
N ILE A 114 7.34 -5.74 -11.14
CA ILE A 114 8.69 -6.30 -11.11
C ILE A 114 9.52 -5.82 -12.30
N LYS A 115 8.94 -5.83 -13.50
CA LYS A 115 9.65 -5.46 -14.73
C LYS A 115 9.89 -3.97 -14.89
N ASN A 116 8.94 -3.14 -14.50
CA ASN A 116 8.98 -1.71 -14.80
C ASN A 116 9.47 -0.85 -13.62
N TYR A 117 9.41 -1.38 -12.39
CA TYR A 117 9.77 -0.67 -11.16
C TYR A 117 10.66 -1.52 -10.24
N PRO A 118 11.77 -2.08 -10.73
CA PRO A 118 12.63 -2.99 -9.94
C PRO A 118 13.20 -2.32 -8.70
N GLU A 119 13.49 -1.01 -8.75
CA GLU A 119 14.00 -0.28 -7.58
C GLU A 119 12.95 -0.17 -6.47
N ASN A 120 11.71 0.17 -6.82
CA ASN A 120 10.62 0.24 -5.85
C ASN A 120 10.21 -1.16 -5.36
N TYR A 121 10.36 -2.18 -6.20
CA TYR A 121 10.09 -3.57 -5.83
C TYR A 121 10.99 -4.06 -4.68
N LYS A 122 12.19 -3.50 -4.53
CA LYS A 122 13.10 -3.83 -3.43
C LYS A 122 12.50 -3.63 -2.05
N LEU A 123 11.51 -2.74 -1.90
CA LEU A 123 10.81 -2.52 -0.62
C LEU A 123 10.06 -3.76 -0.14
N PHE A 124 9.60 -4.63 -1.05
CA PHE A 124 8.81 -5.81 -0.70
C PHE A 124 9.60 -6.89 0.06
N LYS A 125 10.93 -6.91 -0.08
CA LYS A 125 11.80 -7.83 0.66
C LYS A 125 12.21 -7.33 2.04
N GLU A 126 11.93 -6.07 2.38
CA GLU A 126 12.25 -5.52 3.69
C GLU A 126 11.45 -6.23 4.77
N LYS A 127 12.15 -6.72 5.81
CA LYS A 127 11.56 -7.56 6.86
C LYS A 127 10.90 -6.78 7.97
N LYS A 128 11.31 -5.53 8.21
CA LYS A 128 10.77 -4.69 9.28
C LYS A 128 10.85 -3.22 8.91
N PHE A 129 9.95 -2.45 9.49
CA PHE A 129 9.90 -0.99 9.38
C PHE A 129 9.62 -0.38 10.75
N THR A 130 10.34 0.66 11.09
CA THR A 130 10.11 1.43 12.31
C THR A 130 9.56 2.79 11.92
N TRP A 131 8.38 3.12 12.42
CA TRP A 131 7.77 4.43 12.29
C TRP A 131 7.95 5.22 13.58
N ASP A 132 8.58 6.39 13.48
CA ASP A 132 8.76 7.34 14.57
C ASP A 132 7.54 8.27 14.59
N ARG A 133 6.50 7.85 15.29
CA ARG A 133 5.22 8.54 15.31
C ARG A 133 5.22 9.76 16.22
N THR A 134 4.45 10.77 15.86
CA THR A 134 4.21 11.94 16.70
C THR A 134 3.47 11.54 17.99
N GLY A 135 3.96 12.03 19.14
CA GLY A 135 3.31 11.88 20.43
C GLY A 135 3.36 10.48 21.05
N GLY A 136 4.33 9.65 20.67
CA GLY A 136 4.52 8.33 21.26
C GLY A 136 5.86 7.70 20.92
N ASP A 137 6.13 6.53 21.49
CA ASP A 137 7.35 5.78 21.17
C ASP A 137 7.32 5.26 19.73
N PRO A 138 8.49 5.11 19.07
CA PRO A 138 8.59 4.50 17.76
C PRO A 138 7.99 3.11 17.72
N ILE A 139 7.25 2.80 16.66
CA ILE A 139 6.62 1.50 16.47
C ILE A 139 7.36 0.71 15.40
N THR A 140 7.89 -0.45 15.77
CA THR A 140 8.51 -1.39 14.84
C THR A 140 7.53 -2.49 14.48
N GLN A 141 7.28 -2.68 13.18
CA GLN A 141 6.42 -3.74 12.65
C GLN A 141 7.19 -4.63 11.68
N GLY A 142 6.86 -5.92 11.68
CA GLY A 142 7.40 -6.90 10.76
C GLY A 142 6.61 -6.98 9.46
N ASN A 143 7.30 -7.34 8.37
CA ASN A 143 6.62 -7.68 7.12
C ASN A 143 5.73 -8.91 7.32
N ARG A 144 4.49 -8.81 6.86
CA ARG A 144 3.48 -9.85 7.07
C ARG A 144 3.63 -11.06 6.13
N ASN A 145 4.56 -11.01 5.18
CA ASN A 145 4.85 -12.13 4.29
C ASN A 145 5.75 -13.16 5.01
N PRO A 146 5.22 -14.33 5.42
CA PRO A 146 5.99 -15.31 6.18
C PRO A 146 7.09 -15.97 5.34
N LEU A 147 7.01 -15.92 4.02
CA LEU A 147 8.01 -16.50 3.13
C LEU A 147 9.35 -15.78 3.20
N LEU A 148 9.35 -14.48 3.53
CA LEU A 148 10.58 -13.68 3.69
C LEU A 148 11.46 -14.14 4.86
N TYR A 149 10.87 -14.86 5.82
CA TYR A 149 11.55 -15.35 7.02
C TYR A 149 12.02 -16.80 6.90
N LYS A 150 11.64 -17.49 5.82
CA LYS A 150 12.09 -18.86 5.56
C LYS A 150 13.42 -18.86 4.83
N ASN A 151 14.39 -19.54 5.40
CA ASN A 151 15.70 -19.72 4.78
C ASN A 151 15.55 -20.57 3.50
N ASN A 152 16.36 -20.25 2.49
CA ASN A 152 16.52 -21.01 1.25
C ASN A 152 15.36 -20.96 0.24
N LEU A 153 14.34 -20.11 0.41
CA LEU A 153 13.27 -19.96 -0.58
C LEU A 153 13.57 -18.88 -1.63
N GLY A 154 14.51 -17.95 -1.35
CA GLY A 154 14.78 -16.82 -2.24
C GLY A 154 13.57 -15.88 -2.43
N ALA A 155 12.57 -15.93 -1.53
CA ALA A 155 11.39 -15.09 -1.61
C ALA A 155 11.75 -13.62 -1.34
N ASP A 156 11.30 -12.71 -2.21
CA ASP A 156 11.57 -11.27 -2.14
C ASP A 156 10.30 -10.39 -2.21
N GLY A 157 9.12 -11.02 -2.15
CA GLY A 157 7.81 -10.38 -2.25
C GLY A 157 6.68 -11.40 -2.40
N ILE A 158 5.49 -11.03 -2.81
CA ILE A 158 5.04 -9.66 -3.00
C ILE A 158 4.29 -9.21 -1.72
N LYS A 159 3.03 -8.89 -1.80
CA LYS A 159 2.22 -8.43 -0.67
C LYS A 159 1.21 -9.51 -0.28
N THR A 160 1.08 -9.77 1.01
CA THR A 160 0.00 -10.60 1.56
C THR A 160 -1.31 -9.82 1.62
N GLY A 161 -2.44 -10.52 1.56
CA GLY A 161 -3.77 -9.99 1.80
C GLY A 161 -4.58 -10.91 2.69
N HIS A 162 -5.49 -10.35 3.47
CA HIS A 162 -6.48 -11.09 4.23
C HIS A 162 -7.68 -10.20 4.48
N LEU A 163 -8.87 -10.70 4.15
CA LEU A 163 -10.14 -10.05 4.39
C LEU A 163 -11.06 -11.01 5.13
N ALA A 164 -11.94 -10.49 5.99
CA ALA A 164 -12.87 -11.32 6.76
C ALA A 164 -13.94 -11.99 5.88
N ILE A 165 -14.26 -11.38 4.73
CA ILE A 165 -15.34 -11.78 3.83
C ILE A 165 -14.81 -12.41 2.55
N SER A 166 -13.51 -12.36 2.28
CA SER A 166 -12.97 -12.95 1.06
C SER A 166 -13.06 -14.47 1.10
N THR A 167 -13.84 -15.02 0.22
CA THR A 167 -13.72 -16.42 -0.19
C THR A 167 -12.57 -16.51 -1.20
N TYR A 168 -11.61 -17.35 -0.91
CA TYR A 168 -10.50 -17.67 -1.80
C TYR A 168 -10.96 -18.57 -2.93
#